data_72d99962b813822b7896d12e9094bd2e
#
_entry.id   72d99962b813822b7896d12e9094bd2e
#
_cell.length_a   1.000
_cell.length_b   1.000
_cell.length_c   1.000
_cell.angle_alpha   90.00
_cell.angle_beta   90.00
_cell.angle_gamma   90.00
#
_symmetry.space_group_name_H-M   'P 1'
#
loop_
_entity.id
_entity.type
_entity.pdbx_description
1 polymer ?
#
loop_
_entity_poly.entity_id
_entity_poly.type
_entity_poly.pdbx_seq_one_letter_code
_entity_poly.pdbx_strand_id
1 'polypeptide(L)'
;MRRRMGFHVSIEGGLDRAVGRALERGCTAFQVFAGNPRGWQLQKRDEADLSRFREARAQADLMPFVVHSCYLINPCSTDRAVLARSVRRLAGELEAAAAMGTDYYVLHPGSHKGKPSAWGIERAAQSIASALAEAAGAVPVLLEGMASEHGPGGDFERLGAVIERIASAVPEARLGIVVDTCHAFGAGYDFRAAAEVDRLVRDVKGTVGLEALRLLHVNDSRDAPGSRRDRHEHIGRGTIGRRGLANVLNHPALSTLPLILETPWESVQADRRNLRAARRLLTPE
;
A
#
# COMPACT_ATOMS: atom_id res chain seq x y z
N MET A 1 -10.02 -3.07 -21.26
CA MET A 1 -10.80 -3.01 -19.98
C MET A 1 -10.35 -1.77 -19.19
N ARG A 2 -11.26 -0.88 -18.78
CA ARG A 2 -10.88 0.37 -18.10
C ARG A 2 -10.10 0.07 -16.80
N ARG A 3 -8.92 0.68 -16.64
CA ARG A 3 -8.03 0.48 -15.48
C ARG A 3 -8.73 0.77 -14.16
N ARG A 4 -8.64 -0.13 -13.19
CA ARG A 4 -9.23 0.02 -11.84
C ARG A 4 -8.49 1.10 -11.07
N MET A 5 -9.26 1.99 -10.40
CA MET A 5 -8.67 3.17 -9.75
C MET A 5 -9.56 3.67 -8.62
N GLY A 6 -8.97 4.08 -7.52
CA GLY A 6 -9.71 4.62 -6.39
C GLY A 6 -8.87 5.31 -5.35
N PHE A 7 -9.42 5.40 -4.15
CA PHE A 7 -8.85 6.14 -3.02
C PHE A 7 -8.76 5.30 -1.75
N HIS A 8 -7.87 5.73 -0.86
CA HIS A 8 -7.98 5.40 0.55
C HIS A 8 -9.16 6.19 1.15
N VAL A 9 -10.19 5.50 1.62
CA VAL A 9 -11.40 6.11 2.16
C VAL A 9 -11.62 5.76 3.63
N SER A 10 -12.29 6.65 4.37
CA SER A 10 -12.61 6.43 5.79
C SER A 10 -13.71 5.37 5.97
N ILE A 11 -13.58 4.57 7.03
CA ILE A 11 -14.60 3.65 7.53
C ILE A 11 -15.42 4.24 8.69
N GLU A 12 -15.26 5.51 8.98
CA GLU A 12 -16.01 6.20 10.04
C GLU A 12 -17.53 6.06 9.82
N GLY A 13 -18.23 5.66 10.87
CA GLY A 13 -19.67 5.41 10.82
C GLY A 13 -20.09 4.04 10.26
N GLY A 14 -19.12 3.15 9.92
CA GLY A 14 -19.38 1.79 9.46
C GLY A 14 -18.72 1.44 8.12
N LEU A 15 -18.58 0.13 7.85
CA LEU A 15 -17.98 -0.36 6.60
C LEU A 15 -18.85 -0.05 5.37
N ASP A 16 -20.16 -0.11 5.49
CA ASP A 16 -21.11 0.25 4.45
C ASP A 16 -20.88 1.69 3.95
N ARG A 17 -20.53 2.60 4.87
CA ARG A 17 -20.18 3.98 4.54
C ARG A 17 -18.95 4.09 3.65
N ALA A 18 -17.99 3.16 3.76
CA ALA A 18 -16.81 3.15 2.91
C ALA A 18 -17.16 2.87 1.44
N VAL A 19 -18.09 1.95 1.18
CA VAL A 19 -18.61 1.68 -0.18
C VAL A 19 -19.24 2.93 -0.77
N GLY A 20 -20.14 3.57 -0.01
CA GLY A 20 -20.78 4.84 -0.44
C GLY A 20 -19.76 5.96 -0.72
N ARG A 21 -18.75 6.10 0.15
CA ARG A 21 -17.65 7.07 -0.04
C ARG A 21 -16.82 6.80 -1.28
N ALA A 22 -16.54 5.53 -1.58
CA ALA A 22 -15.82 5.15 -2.79
C ALA A 22 -16.63 5.48 -4.05
N LEU A 23 -17.90 5.11 -4.06
CA LEU A 23 -18.82 5.40 -5.18
C LEU A 23 -19.00 6.90 -5.41
N GLU A 24 -19.18 7.67 -4.34
CA GLU A 24 -19.29 9.12 -4.40
C GLU A 24 -18.09 9.77 -5.07
N ARG A 25 -16.89 9.23 -4.88
CA ARG A 25 -15.65 9.68 -5.53
C ARG A 25 -15.50 9.21 -6.97
N GLY A 26 -16.29 8.24 -7.39
CA GLY A 26 -16.21 7.60 -8.71
C GLY A 26 -15.09 6.57 -8.77
N CYS A 27 -14.80 5.92 -7.65
CA CYS A 27 -13.84 4.82 -7.56
C CYS A 27 -14.36 3.55 -8.24
N THR A 28 -13.43 2.71 -8.70
CA THR A 28 -13.64 1.33 -9.15
C THR A 28 -12.77 0.34 -8.39
N ALA A 29 -11.91 0.84 -7.51
CA ALA A 29 -11.14 0.16 -6.48
C ALA A 29 -11.13 1.05 -5.24
N PHE A 30 -10.79 0.53 -4.07
CA PHE A 30 -10.62 1.39 -2.89
C PHE A 30 -9.80 0.71 -1.80
N GLN A 31 -9.30 1.52 -0.89
CA GLN A 31 -8.51 1.12 0.26
C GLN A 31 -9.10 1.70 1.54
N VAL A 32 -8.96 0.98 2.65
CA VAL A 32 -9.37 1.43 3.99
C VAL A 32 -8.34 0.98 5.03
N PHE A 33 -8.43 1.53 6.24
CA PHE A 33 -7.84 0.90 7.42
C PHE A 33 -8.81 -0.14 8.00
N ALA A 34 -8.28 -1.20 8.63
CA ALA A 34 -9.10 -2.19 9.33
C ALA A 34 -9.87 -1.61 10.52
N GLY A 35 -9.36 -0.53 11.12
CA GLY A 35 -9.92 0.16 12.27
C GLY A 35 -9.35 1.57 12.43
N ASN A 36 -9.32 2.08 13.67
CA ASN A 36 -8.66 3.37 13.94
C ASN A 36 -7.14 3.27 13.66
N PRO A 37 -6.59 4.03 12.69
CA PRO A 37 -5.18 3.92 12.31
C PRO A 37 -4.23 4.52 13.37
N ARG A 38 -4.75 5.21 14.37
CA ARG A 38 -3.98 5.82 15.48
C ARG A 38 -4.24 5.16 16.82
N GLY A 39 -4.89 4.00 16.85
CA GLY A 39 -5.22 3.24 18.07
C GLY A 39 -4.69 1.81 18.01
N TRP A 40 -4.31 1.25 19.16
CA TRP A 40 -3.87 -0.15 19.26
C TRP A 40 -5.02 -1.16 19.35
N GLN A 41 -6.22 -0.70 19.68
CA GLN A 41 -7.39 -1.58 19.78
C GLN A 41 -8.05 -1.75 18.42
N LEU A 42 -8.38 -2.99 18.09
CA LEU A 42 -9.17 -3.35 16.92
C LEU A 42 -10.54 -3.84 17.42
N GLN A 43 -11.59 -3.18 16.99
CA GLN A 43 -12.94 -3.60 17.31
C GLN A 43 -13.33 -4.81 16.44
N LYS A 44 -13.87 -5.86 17.09
CA LYS A 44 -14.51 -6.95 16.36
C LYS A 44 -15.76 -6.43 15.67
N ARG A 45 -15.95 -6.85 14.44
CA ARG A 45 -17.14 -6.52 13.66
C ARG A 45 -18.14 -7.66 13.73
N ASP A 46 -19.39 -7.31 13.69
CA ASP A 46 -20.50 -8.22 13.58
C ASP A 46 -20.51 -8.88 12.18
N GLU A 47 -20.80 -10.19 12.10
CA GLU A 47 -20.83 -10.91 10.83
C GLU A 47 -21.93 -10.39 9.89
N ALA A 48 -23.05 -9.92 10.44
CA ALA A 48 -24.09 -9.30 9.63
C ALA A 48 -23.61 -7.99 8.95
N ASP A 49 -22.79 -7.17 9.64
CA ASP A 49 -22.18 -5.99 9.05
C ASP A 49 -21.16 -6.36 7.96
N LEU A 50 -20.36 -7.39 8.21
CA LEU A 50 -19.38 -7.90 7.24
C LEU A 50 -20.07 -8.45 5.98
N SER A 51 -21.17 -9.20 6.13
CA SER A 51 -21.93 -9.73 5.00
C SER A 51 -22.52 -8.59 4.16
N ARG A 52 -23.20 -7.65 4.79
CA ARG A 52 -23.75 -6.47 4.09
C ARG A 52 -22.67 -5.68 3.34
N PHE A 53 -21.51 -5.50 3.96
CA PHE A 53 -20.39 -4.82 3.32
C PHE A 53 -19.88 -5.58 2.08
N ARG A 54 -19.64 -6.90 2.20
CA ARG A 54 -19.17 -7.75 1.09
C ARG A 54 -20.18 -7.75 -0.08
N GLU A 55 -21.47 -7.84 0.22
CA GLU A 55 -22.54 -7.78 -0.77
C GLU A 55 -22.60 -6.41 -1.47
N ALA A 56 -22.60 -5.31 -0.71
CA ALA A 56 -22.61 -3.96 -1.26
C ALA A 56 -21.39 -3.68 -2.14
N ARG A 57 -20.20 -4.14 -1.73
CA ARG A 57 -18.96 -4.04 -2.51
C ARG A 57 -19.06 -4.83 -3.83
N ALA A 58 -19.56 -6.06 -3.77
CA ALA A 58 -19.71 -6.91 -4.95
C ALA A 58 -20.73 -6.31 -5.94
N GLN A 59 -21.87 -5.83 -5.47
CA GLN A 59 -22.88 -5.16 -6.29
C GLN A 59 -22.34 -3.89 -6.97
N ALA A 60 -21.45 -3.17 -6.28
CA ALA A 60 -20.82 -1.96 -6.79
C ALA A 60 -19.62 -2.22 -7.71
N ASP A 61 -19.22 -3.48 -7.92
CA ASP A 61 -18.02 -3.87 -8.69
C ASP A 61 -16.75 -3.12 -8.26
N LEU A 62 -16.57 -2.91 -6.95
CA LEU A 62 -15.41 -2.23 -6.37
C LEU A 62 -14.29 -3.22 -6.07
N MET A 63 -13.31 -3.31 -6.99
CA MET A 63 -12.16 -4.20 -6.86
C MET A 63 -10.90 -3.68 -7.58
N PRO A 64 -9.67 -3.94 -7.04
CA PRO A 64 -9.48 -4.59 -5.76
C PRO A 64 -9.97 -3.74 -4.58
N PHE A 65 -10.38 -4.44 -3.51
CA PHE A 65 -10.55 -3.87 -2.18
C PHE A 65 -9.29 -4.15 -1.37
N VAL A 66 -8.71 -3.11 -0.80
CA VAL A 66 -7.43 -3.15 -0.09
C VAL A 66 -7.61 -2.71 1.35
N VAL A 67 -6.98 -3.42 2.27
CA VAL A 67 -6.83 -2.97 3.66
C VAL A 67 -5.38 -2.57 3.88
N HIS A 68 -5.17 -1.36 4.39
CA HIS A 68 -3.84 -0.87 4.75
C HIS A 68 -3.61 -1.01 6.26
N SER A 69 -2.40 -1.35 6.67
CA SER A 69 -2.00 -1.44 8.07
C SER A 69 -2.11 -0.08 8.79
N CYS A 70 -2.44 -0.10 10.08
CA CYS A 70 -2.47 1.15 10.85
C CYS A 70 -1.05 1.73 11.04
N TYR A 71 -0.97 3.05 11.22
CA TYR A 71 0.30 3.79 11.35
C TYR A 71 1.16 3.38 12.55
N LEU A 72 0.57 2.74 13.56
CA LEU A 72 1.28 2.35 14.77
C LEU A 72 2.09 1.06 14.60
N ILE A 73 1.75 0.23 13.61
CA ILE A 73 2.45 -1.02 13.34
C ILE A 73 3.86 -0.71 12.84
N ASN A 74 4.87 -1.16 13.60
CA ASN A 74 6.26 -1.14 13.20
C ASN A 74 6.89 -2.51 13.46
N PRO A 75 6.85 -3.43 12.47
CA PRO A 75 7.37 -4.79 12.61
C PRO A 75 8.90 -4.82 12.85
N CYS A 76 9.56 -3.70 12.62
CA CYS A 76 11.00 -3.52 12.75
C CYS A 76 11.39 -2.67 13.98
N SER A 77 10.48 -2.48 14.93
CA SER A 77 10.73 -1.61 16.09
C SER A 77 11.88 -2.09 16.95
N THR A 78 12.72 -1.14 17.40
CA THR A 78 13.76 -1.37 18.41
C THR A 78 13.21 -1.39 19.83
N ASP A 79 12.02 -0.84 20.05
CA ASP A 79 11.29 -0.90 21.33
C ASP A 79 10.50 -2.22 21.39
N ARG A 80 10.82 -3.04 22.42
CA ARG A 80 10.21 -4.37 22.60
C ARG A 80 8.70 -4.30 22.84
N ALA A 81 8.22 -3.28 23.55
CA ALA A 81 6.79 -3.13 23.84
C ALA A 81 6.00 -2.71 22.58
N VAL A 82 6.56 -1.80 21.78
CA VAL A 82 6.00 -1.41 20.49
C VAL A 82 6.02 -2.60 19.53
N LEU A 83 7.12 -3.36 19.47
CA LEU A 83 7.23 -4.55 18.63
C LEU A 83 6.15 -5.59 18.96
N ALA A 84 6.03 -5.96 20.24
CA ALA A 84 5.03 -6.93 20.69
C ALA A 84 3.58 -6.47 20.40
N ARG A 85 3.30 -5.18 20.55
CA ARG A 85 2.00 -4.61 20.16
C ARG A 85 1.79 -4.62 18.65
N SER A 86 2.85 -4.36 17.88
CA SER A 86 2.80 -4.37 16.41
C SER A 86 2.47 -5.76 15.88
N VAL A 87 3.12 -6.81 16.38
CA VAL A 87 2.85 -8.19 15.97
C VAL A 87 1.40 -8.59 16.26
N ARG A 88 0.92 -8.37 17.50
CA ARG A 88 -0.47 -8.68 17.86
C ARG A 88 -1.48 -7.86 17.06
N ARG A 89 -1.20 -6.57 16.85
CA ARG A 89 -2.10 -5.72 16.04
C ARG A 89 -2.12 -6.17 14.59
N LEU A 90 -0.97 -6.52 14.01
CA LEU A 90 -0.87 -7.02 12.64
C LEU A 90 -1.66 -8.32 12.46
N ALA A 91 -1.52 -9.30 13.37
CA ALA A 91 -2.29 -10.53 13.33
C ALA A 91 -3.80 -10.25 13.35
N GLY A 92 -4.26 -9.43 14.29
CA GLY A 92 -5.68 -9.06 14.36
C GLY A 92 -6.18 -8.28 13.15
N GLU A 93 -5.35 -7.43 12.51
CA GLU A 93 -5.73 -6.75 11.26
C GLU A 93 -5.81 -7.69 10.07
N LEU A 94 -4.94 -8.69 9.98
CA LEU A 94 -5.00 -9.74 8.96
C LEU A 94 -6.27 -10.56 9.08
N GLU A 95 -6.66 -10.96 10.30
CA GLU A 95 -7.95 -11.64 10.56
C GLU A 95 -9.14 -10.75 10.16
N ALA A 96 -9.12 -9.48 10.56
CA ALA A 96 -10.18 -8.53 10.22
C ALA A 96 -10.26 -8.29 8.71
N ALA A 97 -9.13 -8.18 8.02
CA ALA A 97 -9.06 -8.03 6.57
C ALA A 97 -9.63 -9.28 5.85
N ALA A 98 -9.31 -10.48 6.34
CA ALA A 98 -9.89 -11.73 5.84
C ALA A 98 -11.41 -11.74 6.00
N ALA A 99 -11.91 -11.39 7.18
CA ALA A 99 -13.36 -11.30 7.45
C ALA A 99 -14.07 -10.25 6.56
N MET A 100 -13.41 -9.14 6.24
CA MET A 100 -13.91 -8.14 5.29
C MET A 100 -13.86 -8.62 3.83
N GLY A 101 -13.19 -9.73 3.52
CA GLY A 101 -13.02 -10.24 2.16
C GLY A 101 -12.10 -9.35 1.32
N THR A 102 -10.97 -8.90 1.89
CA THR A 102 -10.01 -8.07 1.18
C THR A 102 -9.27 -8.85 0.09
N ASP A 103 -8.95 -8.16 -1.01
CA ASP A 103 -8.13 -8.72 -2.08
C ASP A 103 -6.63 -8.64 -1.72
N TYR A 104 -6.22 -7.57 -1.02
CA TYR A 104 -4.84 -7.34 -0.57
C TYR A 104 -4.80 -6.62 0.79
N TYR A 105 -3.79 -6.97 1.59
CA TYR A 105 -3.42 -6.24 2.78
C TYR A 105 -2.05 -5.55 2.56
N VAL A 106 -1.98 -4.24 2.71
CA VAL A 106 -0.76 -3.44 2.50
C VAL A 106 -0.09 -3.15 3.84
N LEU A 107 1.23 -3.33 3.89
CA LEU A 107 2.03 -3.18 5.09
C LEU A 107 3.38 -2.52 4.78
N HIS A 108 3.71 -1.46 5.52
CA HIS A 108 5.10 -0.98 5.60
C HIS A 108 5.95 -1.92 6.47
N PRO A 109 7.13 -2.35 6.01
CA PRO A 109 8.01 -3.22 6.79
C PRO A 109 8.62 -2.54 8.02
N GLY A 110 8.36 -1.25 8.22
CA GLY A 110 8.69 -0.48 9.40
C GLY A 110 10.05 0.21 9.37
N SER A 111 10.47 0.74 10.52
CA SER A 111 11.72 1.49 10.67
C SER A 111 12.55 0.95 11.84
N HIS A 112 13.84 0.68 11.57
CA HIS A 112 14.81 0.17 12.55
C HIS A 112 15.60 1.27 13.27
N LYS A 113 15.26 2.54 13.06
CA LYS A 113 15.84 3.71 13.76
C LYS A 113 17.37 3.69 13.88
N GLY A 114 18.07 3.51 12.75
CA GLY A 114 19.53 3.55 12.69
C GLY A 114 20.26 2.27 13.10
N LYS A 115 19.56 1.16 13.39
CA LYS A 115 20.21 -0.16 13.46
C LYS A 115 20.70 -0.58 12.07
N PRO A 116 21.68 -1.52 11.98
CA PRO A 116 22.13 -2.03 10.69
C PRO A 116 20.98 -2.58 9.85
N SER A 117 21.05 -2.41 8.53
CA SER A 117 19.99 -2.84 7.58
C SER A 117 19.68 -4.34 7.71
N ALA A 118 20.71 -5.20 7.83
CA ALA A 118 20.53 -6.64 8.02
C ALA A 118 19.70 -6.97 9.28
N TRP A 119 19.91 -6.24 10.38
CA TRP A 119 19.11 -6.38 11.60
C TRP A 119 17.65 -6.00 11.33
N GLY A 120 17.42 -4.91 10.58
CA GLY A 120 16.08 -4.45 10.24
C GLY A 120 15.31 -5.46 9.38
N ILE A 121 15.96 -6.02 8.37
CA ILE A 121 15.41 -7.06 7.48
C ILE A 121 14.99 -8.29 8.31
N GLU A 122 15.91 -8.80 9.11
CA GLU A 122 15.64 -9.98 9.96
C GLU A 122 14.49 -9.73 10.94
N ARG A 123 14.50 -8.58 11.61
CA ARG A 123 13.46 -8.21 12.59
C ARG A 123 12.09 -8.06 11.95
N ALA A 124 12.00 -7.38 10.82
CA ALA A 124 10.75 -7.21 10.09
C ALA A 124 10.20 -8.56 9.62
N ALA A 125 11.05 -9.38 9.03
CA ALA A 125 10.66 -10.70 8.53
C ALA A 125 10.13 -11.61 9.64
N GLN A 126 10.85 -11.73 10.77
CA GLN A 126 10.41 -12.52 11.93
C GLN A 126 9.06 -12.04 12.48
N SER A 127 8.90 -10.72 12.61
CA SER A 127 7.68 -10.14 13.17
C SER A 127 6.47 -10.34 12.26
N ILE A 128 6.65 -10.15 10.95
CA ILE A 128 5.59 -10.35 9.96
C ILE A 128 5.25 -11.83 9.85
N ALA A 129 6.24 -12.72 9.80
CA ALA A 129 6.02 -14.17 9.79
C ALA A 129 5.25 -14.65 11.02
N SER A 130 5.61 -14.14 12.22
CA SER A 130 4.86 -14.47 13.44
C SER A 130 3.40 -14.05 13.38
N ALA A 131 3.12 -12.84 12.87
CA ALA A 131 1.74 -12.37 12.72
C ALA A 131 0.96 -13.15 11.65
N LEU A 132 1.60 -13.55 10.55
CA LEU A 132 1.00 -14.37 9.50
C LEU A 132 0.66 -15.78 10.02
N ALA A 133 1.55 -16.39 10.79
CA ALA A 133 1.31 -17.70 11.39
C ALA A 133 0.16 -17.65 12.41
N GLU A 134 0.03 -16.57 13.20
CA GLU A 134 -1.08 -16.38 14.14
C GLU A 134 -2.42 -16.18 13.42
N ALA A 135 -2.41 -15.41 12.33
CA ALA A 135 -3.62 -15.10 11.54
C ALA A 135 -4.02 -16.19 10.52
N ALA A 136 -3.42 -17.39 10.56
CA ALA A 136 -3.68 -18.50 9.64
C ALA A 136 -3.58 -18.13 8.14
N GLY A 137 -2.72 -17.19 7.78
CA GLY A 137 -2.29 -16.91 6.39
C GLY A 137 -3.37 -16.49 5.38
N ALA A 138 -4.50 -16.00 5.82
CA ALA A 138 -5.72 -15.92 5.02
C ALA A 138 -5.73 -14.88 3.89
N VAL A 139 -4.84 -13.87 3.88
CA VAL A 139 -4.88 -12.73 2.94
C VAL A 139 -3.55 -12.52 2.23
N PRO A 140 -3.54 -12.14 0.93
CA PRO A 140 -2.31 -11.71 0.27
C PRO A 140 -1.77 -10.43 0.91
N VAL A 141 -0.51 -10.46 1.38
CA VAL A 141 0.16 -9.30 1.99
C VAL A 141 1.10 -8.66 0.97
N LEU A 142 0.89 -7.37 0.73
CA LEU A 142 1.76 -6.56 -0.11
C LEU A 142 2.66 -5.70 0.78
N LEU A 143 3.96 -5.87 0.67
CA LEU A 143 4.90 -4.99 1.34
C LEU A 143 5.08 -3.71 0.52
N GLU A 144 4.98 -2.57 1.19
CA GLU A 144 5.16 -1.27 0.58
C GLU A 144 6.57 -0.73 0.81
N GLY A 145 7.25 -0.37 -0.28
CA GLY A 145 8.52 0.32 -0.21
C GLY A 145 8.39 1.70 0.42
N MET A 146 9.39 2.13 1.17
CA MET A 146 9.40 3.40 1.90
C MET A 146 10.41 4.37 1.31
N ALA A 147 10.13 5.67 1.37
CA ALA A 147 11.10 6.71 1.02
C ALA A 147 12.32 6.72 1.96
N SER A 148 12.13 6.32 3.22
CA SER A 148 13.15 6.37 4.27
C SER A 148 14.22 5.28 4.11
N GLU A 149 15.50 5.65 4.24
CA GLU A 149 16.63 4.71 4.29
C GLU A 149 16.71 3.90 5.60
N HIS A 150 15.99 4.33 6.64
CA HIS A 150 15.97 3.67 7.96
C HIS A 150 14.93 2.56 8.09
N GLY A 151 14.44 2.05 6.97
CA GLY A 151 13.52 0.93 6.92
C GLY A 151 14.04 -0.22 6.05
N PRO A 152 13.63 -1.46 6.35
CA PRO A 152 13.95 -2.60 5.51
C PRO A 152 13.25 -2.55 4.13
N GLY A 153 12.34 -1.60 3.91
CA GLY A 153 11.69 -1.30 2.63
C GLY A 153 12.27 -0.09 1.89
N GLY A 154 13.48 0.41 2.25
CA GLY A 154 14.09 1.58 1.65
C GLY A 154 14.59 1.40 0.20
N ASP A 155 14.70 0.17 -0.27
CA ASP A 155 14.97 -0.24 -1.64
C ASP A 155 14.39 -1.65 -1.92
N PHE A 156 14.36 -2.05 -3.19
CA PHE A 156 13.77 -3.34 -3.58
C PHE A 156 14.62 -4.55 -3.20
N GLU A 157 15.94 -4.41 -3.06
CA GLU A 157 16.82 -5.49 -2.60
C GLU A 157 16.49 -5.86 -1.14
N ARG A 158 16.35 -4.86 -0.28
CA ARG A 158 15.96 -5.05 1.13
C ARG A 158 14.55 -5.61 1.24
N LEU A 159 13.63 -5.09 0.42
CA LEU A 159 12.24 -5.56 0.41
C LEU A 159 12.17 -7.02 -0.04
N GLY A 160 12.92 -7.40 -1.09
CA GLY A 160 13.07 -8.78 -1.54
C GLY A 160 13.63 -9.69 -0.46
N ALA A 161 14.68 -9.23 0.24
CA ALA A 161 15.27 -9.99 1.34
C ALA A 161 14.31 -10.21 2.53
N VAL A 162 13.38 -9.28 2.80
CA VAL A 162 12.31 -9.48 3.79
C VAL A 162 11.32 -10.53 3.30
N ILE A 163 10.87 -10.43 2.03
CA ILE A 163 9.93 -11.38 1.41
C ILE A 163 10.48 -12.81 1.43
N GLU A 164 11.73 -13.01 1.03
CA GLU A 164 12.40 -14.33 1.02
C GLU A 164 12.39 -14.98 2.41
N ARG A 165 12.72 -14.19 3.46
CA ARG A 165 12.73 -14.70 4.83
C ARG A 165 11.33 -15.04 5.34
N ILE A 166 10.32 -14.22 5.00
CA ILE A 166 8.93 -14.52 5.35
C ILE A 166 8.50 -15.80 4.63
N ALA A 167 8.74 -15.91 3.33
CA ALA A 167 8.37 -17.08 2.54
C ALA A 167 9.04 -18.36 3.03
N SER A 168 10.28 -18.27 3.51
CA SER A 168 11.00 -19.40 4.11
C SER A 168 10.39 -19.83 5.46
N ALA A 169 9.89 -18.88 6.25
CA ALA A 169 9.29 -19.17 7.56
C ALA A 169 7.80 -19.56 7.50
N VAL A 170 7.08 -19.05 6.50
CA VAL A 170 5.64 -19.27 6.26
C VAL A 170 5.43 -19.55 4.77
N PRO A 171 5.71 -20.78 4.28
CA PRO A 171 5.68 -21.10 2.84
C PRO A 171 4.33 -20.89 2.15
N GLU A 172 3.24 -20.97 2.91
CA GLU A 172 1.88 -20.74 2.42
C GLU A 172 1.52 -19.25 2.31
N ALA A 173 2.35 -18.34 2.80
CA ALA A 173 2.09 -16.90 2.75
C ALA A 173 2.05 -16.40 1.30
N ARG A 174 0.98 -15.70 0.95
CA ARG A 174 0.85 -15.04 -0.34
C ARG A 174 1.42 -13.64 -0.24
N LEU A 175 2.64 -13.45 -0.74
CA LEU A 175 3.39 -12.21 -0.63
C LEU A 175 3.46 -11.49 -1.97
N GLY A 176 3.52 -10.18 -1.93
CA GLY A 176 3.75 -9.31 -3.07
C GLY A 176 4.23 -7.95 -2.62
N ILE A 177 4.25 -7.01 -3.56
CA ILE A 177 4.60 -5.62 -3.27
C ILE A 177 3.59 -4.64 -3.84
N VAL A 178 3.58 -3.46 -3.25
CA VAL A 178 3.01 -2.24 -3.80
C VAL A 178 4.12 -1.20 -3.98
N VAL A 179 4.05 -0.46 -5.06
CA VAL A 179 4.95 0.68 -5.31
C VAL A 179 4.14 1.96 -5.15
N ASP A 180 4.57 2.81 -4.20
CA ASP A 180 4.09 4.19 -4.09
C ASP A 180 4.99 5.12 -4.89
N THR A 181 4.38 5.94 -5.75
CA THR A 181 5.13 6.88 -6.62
C THR A 181 5.84 7.98 -5.83
N CYS A 182 5.27 8.45 -4.72
CA CYS A 182 5.91 9.43 -3.83
C CYS A 182 7.09 8.80 -3.08
N HIS A 183 6.91 7.59 -2.54
CA HIS A 183 7.98 6.89 -1.82
C HIS A 183 9.15 6.55 -2.74
N ALA A 184 8.89 5.99 -3.91
CA ALA A 184 9.93 5.65 -4.87
C ALA A 184 10.66 6.91 -5.39
N PHE A 185 9.94 8.01 -5.61
CA PHE A 185 10.55 9.29 -5.95
C PHE A 185 11.42 9.83 -4.81
N GLY A 186 10.93 9.78 -3.59
CA GLY A 186 11.71 10.11 -2.39
C GLY A 186 12.91 9.20 -2.19
N ALA A 187 12.86 7.94 -2.61
CA ALA A 187 13.98 7.00 -2.61
C ALA A 187 15.01 7.26 -3.74
N GLY A 188 14.68 8.07 -4.76
CA GLY A 188 15.61 8.50 -5.79
C GLY A 188 15.27 8.08 -7.22
N TYR A 189 14.07 7.56 -7.49
CA TYR A 189 13.60 7.31 -8.85
C TYR A 189 12.97 8.59 -9.43
N ASP A 190 13.74 9.37 -10.19
CA ASP A 190 13.24 10.61 -10.80
C ASP A 190 12.37 10.35 -12.04
N PHE A 191 11.12 10.04 -11.82
CA PHE A 191 10.14 9.69 -12.86
C PHE A 191 9.91 10.74 -13.94
N ARG A 192 10.44 11.96 -13.77
CA ARG A 192 10.41 13.00 -14.84
C ARG A 192 11.19 12.57 -16.07
N ALA A 193 12.15 11.64 -15.91
CA ALA A 193 12.82 10.92 -16.99
C ALA A 193 12.23 9.52 -17.14
N ALA A 194 11.80 9.13 -18.34
CA ALA A 194 11.21 7.82 -18.60
C ALA A 194 12.18 6.65 -18.27
N ALA A 195 13.49 6.85 -18.54
CA ALA A 195 14.54 5.88 -18.21
C ALA A 195 14.60 5.50 -16.71
N GLU A 196 14.14 6.37 -15.82
CA GLU A 196 14.07 6.08 -14.39
C GLU A 196 12.88 5.16 -14.03
N VAL A 197 11.80 5.19 -14.84
CA VAL A 197 10.73 4.20 -14.73
C VAL A 197 11.22 2.84 -15.21
N ASP A 198 12.00 2.80 -16.32
CA ASP A 198 12.65 1.57 -16.78
C ASP A 198 13.60 1.02 -15.73
N ARG A 199 14.34 1.89 -14.99
CA ARG A 199 15.21 1.48 -13.88
C ARG A 199 14.39 0.85 -12.76
N LEU A 200 13.32 1.51 -12.30
CA LEU A 200 12.43 0.95 -11.27
C LEU A 200 11.91 -0.43 -11.68
N VAL A 201 11.44 -0.58 -12.91
CA VAL A 201 10.91 -1.85 -13.42
C VAL A 201 12.00 -2.94 -13.47
N ARG A 202 13.23 -2.60 -13.88
CA ARG A 202 14.37 -3.53 -13.83
C ARG A 202 14.70 -3.95 -12.40
N ASP A 203 14.74 -2.99 -11.47
CA ASP A 203 15.07 -3.25 -10.06
C ASP A 203 14.01 -4.15 -9.41
N VAL A 204 12.72 -3.88 -9.64
CA VAL A 204 11.62 -4.77 -9.19
C VAL A 204 11.76 -6.16 -9.81
N LYS A 205 11.98 -6.23 -11.13
CA LYS A 205 12.13 -7.52 -11.84
C LYS A 205 13.31 -8.34 -11.32
N GLY A 206 14.44 -7.68 -11.05
CA GLY A 206 15.67 -8.32 -10.60
C GLY A 206 15.68 -8.77 -9.14
N THR A 207 14.75 -8.27 -8.32
CA THR A 207 14.71 -8.52 -6.87
C THR A 207 13.52 -9.38 -6.45
N VAL A 208 12.30 -8.88 -6.65
CA VAL A 208 11.07 -9.56 -6.18
C VAL A 208 10.26 -10.21 -7.30
N GLY A 209 10.59 -9.91 -8.57
CA GLY A 209 9.80 -10.32 -9.73
C GLY A 209 8.64 -9.36 -10.03
N LEU A 210 8.35 -9.14 -11.31
CA LEU A 210 7.25 -8.25 -11.71
C LEU A 210 5.87 -8.80 -11.34
N GLU A 211 5.75 -10.11 -11.27
CA GLU A 211 4.53 -10.81 -10.86
C GLU A 211 4.17 -10.58 -9.37
N ALA A 212 5.15 -10.19 -8.55
CA ALA A 212 4.89 -9.81 -7.16
C ALA A 212 4.28 -8.40 -7.03
N LEU A 213 4.46 -7.53 -8.03
CA LEU A 213 3.88 -6.19 -8.03
C LEU A 213 2.40 -6.24 -8.40
N ARG A 214 1.52 -5.94 -7.43
CA ARG A 214 0.07 -6.10 -7.55
C ARG A 214 -0.72 -4.81 -7.59
N LEU A 215 -0.13 -3.70 -7.13
CA LEU A 215 -0.81 -2.45 -6.91
C LEU A 215 0.16 -1.29 -7.05
N LEU A 216 -0.34 -0.14 -7.50
CA LEU A 216 0.37 1.14 -7.39
C LEU A 216 -0.40 2.07 -6.44
N HIS A 217 0.30 2.63 -5.45
CA HIS A 217 -0.13 3.86 -4.81
C HIS A 217 0.33 5.04 -5.67
N VAL A 218 -0.61 5.91 -6.05
CA VAL A 218 -0.34 6.99 -7.00
C VAL A 218 -0.53 8.33 -6.33
N ASN A 219 0.59 8.94 -5.97
CA ASN A 219 0.68 10.21 -5.29
C ASN A 219 1.71 11.09 -5.97
N ASP A 220 1.48 12.40 -6.03
CA ASP A 220 2.56 13.33 -6.36
C ASP A 220 3.37 13.61 -5.09
N SER A 221 4.54 14.21 -5.20
CA SER A 221 5.44 14.50 -4.08
C SER A 221 5.63 16.00 -3.89
N ARG A 222 5.62 16.46 -2.64
CA ARG A 222 5.99 17.85 -2.30
C ARG A 222 7.50 18.07 -2.37
N ASP A 223 8.27 17.00 -2.20
CA ASP A 223 9.73 17.08 -2.08
C ASP A 223 10.44 16.67 -3.38
N ALA A 224 11.73 16.99 -3.44
CA ALA A 224 12.59 16.62 -4.56
C ALA A 224 12.90 15.11 -4.60
N PRO A 225 13.32 14.57 -5.75
CA PRO A 225 13.76 13.18 -5.83
C PRO A 225 14.95 12.94 -4.89
N GLY A 226 14.98 11.77 -4.26
CA GLY A 226 16.04 11.42 -3.30
C GLY A 226 15.96 12.13 -1.94
N SER A 227 14.89 12.88 -1.67
CA SER A 227 14.70 13.63 -0.42
C SER A 227 14.56 12.76 0.83
N ARG A 228 14.28 11.47 0.66
CA ARG A 228 13.96 10.53 1.75
C ARG A 228 12.75 10.93 2.59
N ARG A 229 11.85 11.73 2.02
CA ARG A 229 10.63 12.23 2.67
C ARG A 229 9.39 11.64 2.02
N ASP A 230 8.44 11.28 2.87
CA ASP A 230 7.11 10.87 2.50
C ASP A 230 6.15 12.03 2.75
N ARG A 231 5.90 12.84 1.71
CA ARG A 231 4.92 13.93 1.75
C ARG A 231 4.15 13.98 0.45
N HIS A 232 2.98 13.34 0.47
CA HIS A 232 2.07 13.29 -0.66
C HIS A 232 1.56 14.68 -1.08
N GLU A 233 1.32 14.84 -2.38
CA GLU A 233 0.70 16.02 -2.98
C GLU A 233 -0.40 15.58 -3.97
N HIS A 234 -1.28 16.50 -4.32
CA HIS A 234 -2.32 16.29 -5.32
C HIS A 234 -1.74 15.98 -6.70
N ILE A 235 -2.42 15.15 -7.46
CA ILE A 235 -1.97 14.65 -8.78
C ILE A 235 -1.63 15.81 -9.73
N GLY A 236 -0.36 15.85 -10.13
CA GLY A 236 0.19 16.85 -11.05
C GLY A 236 0.41 18.23 -10.46
N ARG A 237 0.41 18.36 -9.10
CA ARG A 237 0.69 19.61 -8.38
C ARG A 237 2.02 19.59 -7.62
N GLY A 238 2.64 18.43 -7.50
CA GLY A 238 3.92 18.25 -6.84
C GLY A 238 5.11 18.27 -7.82
N THR A 239 6.24 17.77 -7.34
CA THR A 239 7.52 17.78 -8.02
C THR A 239 7.71 16.62 -9.00
N ILE A 240 6.99 15.50 -8.84
CA ILE A 240 6.90 14.46 -9.87
C ILE A 240 6.19 15.04 -11.09
N GLY A 241 5.09 15.74 -10.85
CA GLY A 241 4.30 16.43 -11.84
C GLY A 241 3.61 15.49 -12.84
N ARG A 242 2.81 16.09 -13.73
CA ARG A 242 2.01 15.34 -14.70
C ARG A 242 2.85 14.43 -15.60
N ARG A 243 4.02 14.93 -16.06
CA ARG A 243 4.90 14.16 -16.96
C ARG A 243 5.46 12.93 -16.26
N GLY A 244 5.99 13.07 -15.05
CA GLY A 244 6.55 11.95 -14.29
C GLY A 244 5.52 10.90 -13.95
N LEU A 245 4.34 11.33 -13.47
CA LEU A 245 3.23 10.41 -13.23
C LEU A 245 2.77 9.71 -14.50
N ALA A 246 2.67 10.41 -15.65
CA ALA A 246 2.31 9.81 -16.92
C ALA A 246 3.34 8.75 -17.37
N ASN A 247 4.64 9.01 -17.19
CA ASN A 247 5.69 8.02 -17.47
C ASN A 247 5.47 6.72 -16.69
N VAL A 248 5.18 6.81 -15.38
CA VAL A 248 4.89 5.64 -14.55
C VAL A 248 3.61 4.93 -15.00
N LEU A 249 2.52 5.69 -15.13
CA LEU A 249 1.19 5.13 -15.36
C LEU A 249 1.04 4.44 -16.74
N ASN A 250 1.81 4.87 -17.74
CA ASN A 250 1.74 4.33 -19.09
C ASN A 250 2.91 3.38 -19.43
N HIS A 251 3.80 3.12 -18.48
CA HIS A 251 4.85 2.13 -18.72
C HIS A 251 4.23 0.74 -18.96
N PRO A 252 4.61 0.00 -20.03
CA PRO A 252 3.96 -1.27 -20.41
C PRO A 252 3.84 -2.28 -19.27
N ALA A 253 4.91 -2.42 -18.45
CA ALA A 253 4.92 -3.35 -17.31
C ALA A 253 4.00 -2.91 -16.14
N LEU A 254 3.55 -1.65 -16.10
CA LEU A 254 2.78 -1.08 -14.99
C LEU A 254 1.35 -0.70 -15.40
N SER A 255 1.05 -0.63 -16.69
CA SER A 255 -0.17 -0.05 -17.24
C SER A 255 -1.46 -0.80 -16.88
N THR A 256 -1.36 -2.08 -16.52
CA THR A 256 -2.51 -2.93 -16.14
C THR A 256 -2.79 -2.96 -14.64
N LEU A 257 -1.85 -2.49 -13.82
CA LEU A 257 -1.98 -2.54 -12.36
C LEU A 257 -3.09 -1.62 -11.86
N PRO A 258 -3.88 -2.03 -10.86
CA PRO A 258 -4.84 -1.15 -10.21
C PRO A 258 -4.12 -0.01 -9.47
N LEU A 259 -4.83 1.11 -9.31
CA LEU A 259 -4.30 2.34 -8.74
C LEU A 259 -5.09 2.75 -7.51
N ILE A 260 -4.41 3.06 -6.41
CA ILE A 260 -4.99 3.69 -5.22
C ILE A 260 -4.30 5.04 -5.00
N LEU A 261 -5.09 6.08 -4.81
CA LEU A 261 -4.61 7.43 -4.49
C LEU A 261 -4.72 7.66 -2.99
N GLU A 262 -3.67 8.26 -2.43
CA GLU A 262 -3.58 8.64 -1.01
C GLU A 262 -3.23 10.14 -0.89
N THR A 263 -3.74 10.93 -1.82
CA THR A 263 -3.52 12.37 -1.85
C THR A 263 -4.09 13.05 -0.59
N PRO A 264 -3.55 14.21 -0.18
CA PRO A 264 -4.03 14.93 1.01
C PRO A 264 -5.55 15.13 0.97
N TRP A 265 -6.20 14.82 2.10
CA TRP A 265 -7.64 15.00 2.23
C TRP A 265 -8.00 16.49 2.37
N GLU A 266 -8.84 16.98 1.49
CA GLU A 266 -9.44 18.31 1.57
C GLU A 266 -10.98 18.25 1.50
N SER A 267 -11.49 17.56 0.48
CA SER A 267 -12.92 17.38 0.23
C SER A 267 -13.17 16.28 -0.80
N VAL A 268 -14.40 15.78 -0.88
CA VAL A 268 -14.84 14.85 -1.94
C VAL A 268 -14.59 15.41 -3.33
N GLN A 269 -14.79 16.73 -3.51
CA GLN A 269 -14.53 17.39 -4.79
C GLN A 269 -13.04 17.42 -5.15
N ALA A 270 -12.16 17.55 -4.15
CA ALA A 270 -10.70 17.45 -4.36
C ALA A 270 -10.32 16.04 -4.79
N ASP A 271 -10.84 15.00 -4.13
CA ASP A 271 -10.64 13.62 -4.52
C ASP A 271 -11.13 13.35 -5.95
N ARG A 272 -12.32 13.81 -6.29
CA ARG A 272 -12.84 13.71 -7.68
C ARG A 272 -11.95 14.43 -8.70
N ARG A 273 -11.33 15.57 -8.33
CA ARG A 273 -10.36 16.26 -9.21
C ARG A 273 -9.10 15.43 -9.39
N ASN A 274 -8.56 14.86 -8.30
CA ASN A 274 -7.37 13.99 -8.35
C ASN A 274 -7.62 12.75 -9.21
N LEU A 275 -8.76 12.08 -9.02
CA LEU A 275 -9.11 10.89 -9.82
C LEU A 275 -9.25 11.22 -11.32
N ARG A 276 -9.89 12.36 -11.64
CA ARG A 276 -9.97 12.84 -13.04
C ARG A 276 -8.59 13.22 -13.58
N ALA A 277 -7.73 13.83 -12.76
CA ALA A 277 -6.37 14.17 -13.15
C ALA A 277 -5.56 12.91 -13.48
N ALA A 278 -5.59 11.90 -12.61
CA ALA A 278 -4.94 10.61 -12.85
C ALA A 278 -5.46 9.92 -14.12
N ARG A 279 -6.78 9.89 -14.33
CA ARG A 279 -7.39 9.32 -15.55
C ARG A 279 -6.94 10.02 -16.83
N ARG A 280 -6.75 11.34 -16.82
CA ARG A 280 -6.27 12.11 -17.97
C ARG A 280 -4.80 11.87 -18.31
N LEU A 281 -4.03 11.29 -17.38
CA LEU A 281 -2.65 10.92 -17.64
C LEU A 281 -2.52 9.56 -18.32
N LEU A 282 -3.58 8.75 -18.31
CA LEU A 282 -3.59 7.46 -19.00
C LEU A 282 -3.69 7.69 -20.51
N THR A 283 -2.84 7.00 -21.28
CA THR A 283 -2.97 6.93 -22.72
C THR A 283 -4.29 6.23 -23.07
N PRO A 284 -5.09 6.71 -24.01
CA PRO A 284 -6.24 5.96 -24.54
C PRO A 284 -5.78 4.59 -25.05
N GLU A 285 -6.57 3.54 -24.72
CA GLU A 285 -6.41 2.20 -25.31
C GLU A 285 -6.65 2.23 -26.83
#